data_70c18afa16a4a97175a40fa619c57c8a
#
_entry.id   70c18afa16a4a97175a40fa619c57c8a
#
_cell.length_a   1.000
_cell.length_b   1.000
_cell.length_c   1.000
_cell.angle_alpha   90.00
_cell.angle_beta   90.00
_cell.angle_gamma   90.00
#
_symmetry.space_group_name_H-M   'P 1'
#
loop_
_entity.id
_entity.type
_entity.pdbx_description
1 polymer ?
#
loop_
_entity_poly.entity_id
_entity_poly.type
_entity_poly.pdbx_seq_one_letter_code
_entity_poly.pdbx_strand_id
1 'polypeptide(L)'
;MVFTNVLKPRSEFPQRGTKYYYKTLVKKSASIGANVTIICGNTIGRYSMIGSGSVVTKNVEDFSLVVGNPAKFIGWIDRQGNRLHFNEDDISDCGNFAIKNQKLVELK
;
A
#
# COMPACT_ATOMS: atom_id res chain seq x y z
N MET A 1 -12.86 2.13 5.99
CA MET A 1 -12.14 1.42 4.90
C MET A 1 -13.14 0.70 4.02
N VAL A 2 -12.96 0.77 2.72
CA VAL A 2 -13.80 0.12 1.74
C VAL A 2 -12.94 -0.65 0.75
N PHE A 3 -13.27 -1.93 0.55
CA PHE A 3 -12.66 -2.74 -0.49
C PHE A 3 -13.67 -2.90 -1.62
N THR A 4 -13.24 -2.69 -2.86
CA THR A 4 -14.04 -3.07 -4.01
C THR A 4 -13.68 -4.50 -4.40
N ASN A 5 -14.64 -5.24 -4.95
CA ASN A 5 -14.39 -6.62 -5.37
C ASN A 5 -14.63 -6.87 -6.85
N VAL A 6 -15.10 -5.86 -7.57
CA VAL A 6 -15.33 -5.94 -9.01
C VAL A 6 -14.59 -4.78 -9.68
N LEU A 7 -13.66 -5.11 -10.60
CA LEU A 7 -12.82 -4.10 -11.23
C LEU A 7 -13.60 -3.18 -12.19
N LYS A 8 -14.59 -3.71 -12.88
CA LYS A 8 -15.41 -2.96 -13.84
C LYS A 8 -16.91 -3.14 -13.51
N PRO A 9 -17.41 -2.49 -12.46
CA PRO A 9 -18.80 -2.64 -12.05
C PRO A 9 -19.73 -1.90 -13.02
N ARG A 10 -20.54 -2.66 -13.74
CA ARG A 10 -21.53 -2.11 -14.68
C ARG A 10 -22.86 -2.83 -14.48
N SER A 11 -23.90 -2.09 -14.18
CA SER A 11 -25.21 -2.66 -13.87
C SER A 11 -25.87 -3.39 -15.05
N GLU A 12 -25.57 -2.98 -16.28
CA GLU A 12 -26.09 -3.65 -17.48
C GLU A 12 -25.54 -5.05 -17.67
N PHE A 13 -24.35 -5.31 -17.11
CA PHE A 13 -23.68 -6.58 -17.26
C PHE A 13 -23.33 -7.11 -15.87
N PRO A 14 -24.27 -7.86 -15.22
CA PRO A 14 -24.02 -8.38 -13.90
C PRO A 14 -22.74 -9.20 -13.85
N GLN A 15 -21.79 -8.77 -13.03
CA GLN A 15 -20.48 -9.41 -12.94
C GLN A 15 -20.48 -10.38 -11.77
N ARG A 16 -20.95 -11.59 -12.05
CA ARG A 16 -21.03 -12.68 -11.09
C ARG A 16 -20.01 -13.75 -11.46
N GLY A 17 -19.46 -14.41 -10.46
CA GLY A 17 -18.49 -15.46 -10.65
C GLY A 17 -17.05 -14.95 -10.57
N THR A 18 -16.12 -15.89 -10.46
CA THR A 18 -14.70 -15.57 -10.13
C THR A 18 -13.98 -14.79 -11.20
N LYS A 19 -14.35 -14.90 -12.45
CA LYS A 19 -13.66 -14.22 -13.54
C LYS A 19 -13.80 -12.70 -13.52
N TYR A 20 -14.78 -12.17 -12.81
CA TYR A 20 -15.01 -10.73 -12.67
C TYR A 20 -14.55 -10.18 -11.32
N TYR A 21 -14.16 -11.05 -10.40
CA TYR A 21 -13.76 -10.65 -9.06
C TYR A 21 -12.25 -10.80 -8.92
N TYR A 22 -11.61 -9.78 -8.40
CA TYR A 22 -10.17 -9.74 -8.19
C TYR A 22 -9.89 -9.72 -6.70
N LYS A 23 -8.95 -10.55 -6.25
CA LYS A 23 -8.60 -10.63 -4.84
C LYS A 23 -7.79 -9.42 -4.43
N THR A 24 -8.08 -8.88 -3.25
CA THR A 24 -7.26 -7.88 -2.60
C THR A 24 -6.51 -8.57 -1.47
N LEU A 25 -5.20 -8.44 -1.45
CA LEU A 25 -4.34 -9.04 -0.44
C LEU A 25 -3.79 -7.94 0.46
N VAL A 26 -4.07 -8.02 1.75
CA VAL A 26 -3.50 -7.14 2.77
C VAL A 26 -2.50 -7.96 3.57
N LYS A 27 -1.21 -7.61 3.46
CA LYS A 27 -0.15 -8.36 4.10
C LYS A 27 0.01 -7.94 5.55
N LYS A 28 0.87 -8.69 6.28
CA LYS A 28 1.09 -8.55 7.71
C LYS A 28 1.36 -7.11 8.12
N SER A 29 0.69 -6.67 9.17
CA SER A 29 0.93 -5.39 9.85
C SER A 29 0.79 -4.14 8.97
N ALA A 30 0.08 -4.24 7.85
CA ALA A 30 -0.30 -3.05 7.10
C ALA A 30 -1.28 -2.21 7.93
N SER A 31 -1.10 -0.88 7.92
CA SER A 31 -1.98 0.06 8.63
C SER A 31 -2.82 0.82 7.61
N ILE A 32 -4.13 0.74 7.77
CA ILE A 32 -5.07 1.36 6.84
C ILE A 32 -5.87 2.41 7.60
N GLY A 33 -5.76 3.66 7.19
CA GLY A 33 -6.48 4.77 7.83
C GLY A 33 -7.98 4.73 7.61
N ALA A 34 -8.69 5.64 8.25
CA ALA A 34 -10.14 5.73 8.15
C ALA A 34 -10.57 6.18 6.75
N ASN A 35 -11.71 5.68 6.30
CA ASN A 35 -12.33 6.07 5.02
C ASN A 35 -11.43 5.83 3.80
N VAL A 36 -10.55 4.83 3.86
CA VAL A 36 -9.73 4.41 2.72
C VAL A 36 -10.55 3.51 1.81
N THR A 37 -10.42 3.72 0.52
CA THR A 37 -11.00 2.83 -0.51
C THR A 37 -9.86 2.11 -1.22
N ILE A 38 -9.96 0.79 -1.33
CA ILE A 38 -8.95 -0.03 -2.01
C ILE A 38 -9.61 -0.71 -3.20
N ILE A 39 -9.13 -0.36 -4.40
CA ILE A 39 -9.61 -1.00 -5.63
C ILE A 39 -9.12 -2.45 -5.65
N CYS A 40 -10.02 -3.36 -6.01
CA CYS A 40 -9.72 -4.79 -6.02
C CYS A 40 -8.54 -5.16 -6.93
N GLY A 41 -7.89 -6.27 -6.62
CA GLY A 41 -6.74 -6.76 -7.40
C GLY A 41 -5.41 -6.18 -6.96
N ASN A 42 -5.39 -5.31 -5.94
CA ASN A 42 -4.14 -4.71 -5.46
C ASN A 42 -3.64 -5.43 -4.21
N THR A 43 -2.33 -5.44 -4.04
CA THR A 43 -1.67 -5.99 -2.85
C THR A 43 -1.18 -4.85 -1.98
N ILE A 44 -1.55 -4.90 -0.70
CA ILE A 44 -1.10 -3.93 0.30
C ILE A 44 0.09 -4.57 1.03
N GLY A 45 1.26 -3.96 0.89
CA GLY A 45 2.51 -4.52 1.38
C GLY A 45 2.63 -4.59 2.90
N ARG A 46 3.60 -5.39 3.37
CA ARG A 46 3.85 -5.56 4.81
C ARG A 46 4.28 -4.24 5.42
N TYR A 47 3.77 -3.95 6.63
CA TYR A 47 4.12 -2.76 7.40
C TYR A 47 3.93 -1.45 6.63
N SER A 48 3.17 -1.47 5.54
CA SER A 48 2.83 -0.25 4.82
C SER A 48 1.78 0.56 5.59
N MET A 49 1.65 1.82 5.22
CA MET A 49 0.65 2.70 5.83
C MET A 49 -0.10 3.46 4.74
N ILE A 50 -1.42 3.44 4.83
CA ILE A 50 -2.30 4.16 3.91
C ILE A 50 -2.99 5.26 4.70
N GLY A 51 -2.76 6.51 4.31
CA GLY A 51 -3.35 7.66 4.97
C GLY A 51 -4.86 7.72 4.84
N SER A 52 -5.53 8.29 5.84
CA SER A 52 -6.99 8.38 5.87
C SER A 52 -7.54 9.07 4.63
N GLY A 53 -8.68 8.59 4.14
CA GLY A 53 -9.36 9.15 2.97
C GLY A 53 -8.72 8.85 1.63
N SER A 54 -7.66 8.04 1.59
CA SER A 54 -6.96 7.69 0.35
C SER A 54 -7.76 6.72 -0.50
N VAL A 55 -7.50 6.74 -1.82
CA VAL A 55 -8.05 5.77 -2.77
C VAL A 55 -6.89 5.02 -3.41
N VAL A 56 -6.73 3.75 -3.06
CA VAL A 56 -5.62 2.93 -3.53
C VAL A 56 -6.00 2.29 -4.86
N THR A 57 -5.26 2.66 -5.90
CA THR A 57 -5.51 2.18 -7.28
C THR A 57 -4.39 1.28 -7.80
N LYS A 58 -3.31 1.13 -7.06
CA LYS A 58 -2.13 0.33 -7.43
C LYS A 58 -1.64 -0.45 -6.22
N ASN A 59 -0.77 -1.43 -6.45
CA ASN A 59 -0.11 -2.14 -5.37
C ASN A 59 0.67 -1.18 -4.48
N VAL A 60 0.69 -1.47 -3.19
CA VAL A 60 1.44 -0.71 -2.18
C VAL A 60 2.64 -1.55 -1.76
N GLU A 61 3.84 -1.00 -1.91
CA GLU A 61 5.08 -1.69 -1.55
C GLU A 61 5.20 -1.88 -0.04
N ASP A 62 5.98 -2.87 0.38
CA ASP A 62 6.29 -3.08 1.79
C ASP A 62 6.95 -1.82 2.38
N PHE A 63 6.59 -1.46 3.59
CA PHE A 63 7.12 -0.30 4.32
C PHE A 63 6.90 1.05 3.63
N SER A 64 5.97 1.15 2.71
CA SER A 64 5.68 2.42 2.06
C SER A 64 4.55 3.16 2.75
N LEU A 65 4.58 4.50 2.64
CA LEU A 65 3.50 5.37 3.07
C LEU A 65 2.87 5.98 1.82
N VAL A 66 1.59 5.74 1.65
CA VAL A 66 0.83 6.28 0.51
C VAL A 66 -0.36 7.09 1.00
N VAL A 67 -0.68 8.18 0.32
CA VAL A 67 -1.81 9.04 0.67
C VAL A 67 -2.40 9.65 -0.60
N GLY A 68 -3.66 10.02 -0.52
CA GLY A 68 -4.34 10.81 -1.54
C GLY A 68 -5.29 10.01 -2.43
N ASN A 69 -5.87 10.71 -3.39
CA ASN A 69 -6.78 10.14 -4.39
C ASN A 69 -6.35 10.62 -5.79
N PRO A 70 -5.75 9.73 -6.62
CA PRO A 70 -5.29 8.39 -6.29
C PRO A 70 -4.14 8.42 -5.26
N ALA A 71 -4.01 7.37 -4.46
CA ALA A 71 -2.96 7.29 -3.46
C ALA A 71 -1.59 7.26 -4.12
N LYS A 72 -0.67 8.09 -3.62
CA LYS A 72 0.69 8.21 -4.13
C LYS A 72 1.69 7.95 -3.03
N PHE A 73 2.81 7.35 -3.41
CA PHE A 73 3.93 7.11 -2.51
C PHE A 73 4.53 8.46 -2.06
N ILE A 74 4.68 8.61 -0.75
CA ILE A 74 5.27 9.83 -0.18
C ILE A 74 6.47 9.55 0.72
N GLY A 75 6.76 8.32 1.03
CA GLY A 75 7.95 7.99 1.83
C GLY A 75 7.94 6.56 2.33
N TRP A 76 9.01 6.21 3.01
CA TRP A 76 9.19 4.92 3.66
C TRP A 76 8.96 5.05 5.16
N ILE A 77 8.49 3.98 5.79
CA ILE A 77 8.26 3.93 7.23
C ILE A 77 8.90 2.70 7.83
N ASP A 78 9.13 2.72 9.13
CA ASP A 78 9.61 1.56 9.88
C ASP A 78 8.45 0.70 10.35
N ARG A 79 8.74 -0.36 11.10
CA ARG A 79 7.72 -1.27 11.63
C ARG A 79 6.78 -0.60 12.63
N GLN A 80 7.18 0.52 13.21
CA GLN A 80 6.38 1.26 14.19
C GLN A 80 5.56 2.39 13.53
N GLY A 81 5.70 2.56 12.22
CA GLY A 81 4.98 3.59 11.48
C GLY A 81 5.65 4.96 11.46
N ASN A 82 6.90 5.05 11.90
CA ASN A 82 7.65 6.31 11.87
C ASN A 82 8.30 6.52 10.50
N ARG A 83 8.25 7.76 9.99
CA ARG A 83 8.89 8.08 8.71
C ARG A 83 10.40 7.90 8.81
N LEU A 84 10.95 7.26 7.78
CA LEU A 84 12.40 7.06 7.68
C LEU A 84 13.04 8.20 6.92
N HIS A 85 14.21 8.60 7.38
CA HIS A 85 15.07 9.58 6.70
C HIS A 85 16.33 8.85 6.27
N PHE A 86 16.78 9.13 5.05
CA PHE A 86 17.90 8.42 4.44
C PHE A 86 19.07 9.37 4.18
N ASN A 87 20.28 8.84 4.33
CA ASN A 87 21.51 9.58 4.01
C ASN A 87 21.85 9.44 2.51
N GLU A 88 23.01 9.93 2.11
CA GLU A 88 23.48 9.89 0.71
C GLU A 88 23.67 8.46 0.20
N ASP A 89 23.91 7.51 1.09
CA ASP A 89 24.11 6.10 0.75
C ASP A 89 22.79 5.30 0.74
N ASP A 90 21.64 5.98 0.83
CA ASP A 90 20.31 5.37 0.91
C ASP A 90 20.14 4.44 2.12
N ILE A 91 20.80 4.77 3.22
CA ILE A 91 20.68 4.06 4.50
C ILE A 91 19.90 4.95 5.47
N SER A 92 18.95 4.36 6.18
CA SER A 92 18.13 5.10 7.14
C SER A 92 18.96 5.62 8.31
N ASP A 93 18.50 6.69 8.96
CA ASP A 93 19.16 7.27 10.12
C ASP A 93 19.36 6.28 11.25
N CYS A 94 18.44 5.35 11.44
CA CYS A 94 18.57 4.30 12.45
C CYS A 94 19.51 3.17 12.04
N GLY A 95 19.95 3.12 10.79
CA GLY A 95 20.86 2.10 10.28
C GLY A 95 20.21 0.73 10.02
N ASN A 96 18.89 0.61 10.18
CA ASN A 96 18.20 -0.68 10.06
C ASN A 96 17.58 -0.91 8.68
N PHE A 97 17.56 0.08 7.82
CA PHE A 97 16.92 0.00 6.51
C PHE A 97 17.80 0.64 5.45
N ALA A 98 17.69 0.13 4.25
CA ALA A 98 18.34 0.71 3.06
C ALA A 98 17.42 0.65 1.87
N ILE A 99 17.60 1.55 0.91
CA ILE A 99 16.88 1.52 -0.36
C ILE A 99 17.75 0.82 -1.38
N LYS A 100 17.23 -0.27 -1.95
CA LYS A 100 17.91 -1.02 -3.02
C LYS A 100 16.91 -1.31 -4.13
N ASN A 101 17.28 -1.00 -5.37
CA ASN A 101 16.42 -1.20 -6.53
C ASN A 101 15.04 -0.57 -6.36
N GLN A 102 14.99 0.64 -5.81
CA GLN A 102 13.77 1.40 -5.54
C GLN A 102 12.82 0.73 -4.53
N LYS A 103 13.34 -0.17 -3.72
CA LYS A 103 12.57 -0.86 -2.66
C LYS A 103 13.30 -0.78 -1.34
N LEU A 104 12.53 -0.77 -0.26
CA LEU A 104 13.11 -0.76 1.08
C LEU A 104 13.52 -2.17 1.48
N VAL A 105 14.72 -2.30 2.02
CA VAL A 105 15.29 -3.55 2.51
C VAL A 105 15.65 -3.39 3.98
N GLU A 106 15.27 -4.36 4.80
CA GLU A 106 15.68 -4.40 6.20
C GLU A 106 17.11 -4.94 6.30
N LEU A 107 17.98 -4.22 7.04
CA LEU A 107 19.37 -4.63 7.28
C LEU A 107 19.51 -5.45 8.56
N LYS A 108 18.50 -5.44 9.43
CA LYS A 108 18.47 -6.19 10.69
C LYS A 108 17.12 -6.84 10.91
#